data_4a05893f20c69ce6c5683ea6fcba41d1
#
_entry.id   4a05893f20c69ce6c5683ea6fcba41d1
#
_cell.length_a   1.000
_cell.length_b   1.000
_cell.length_c   1.000
_cell.angle_alpha   90.00
_cell.angle_beta   90.00
_cell.angle_gamma   90.00
#
_symmetry.space_group_name_H-M   'P 1'
#
loop_
_entity.id
_entity.type
_entity.pdbx_description
1 polymer ?
#
loop_
_entity_poly.entity_id
_entity_poly.type
_entity_poly.pdbx_seq_one_letter_code
_entity_poly.pdbx_strand_id
1 'polypeptide(L)'
;MAKNNKAKPENFEKSLFFAADKLRKNIDAAEYKHIVLGLIFLKYISDSFEELYSKIKEGRGDFTGANSEDPDEYRAENVFFVPQTARWSYLHSRAKLPSIGKDVDDAMEAIEKENPTLKGILPKVYARPNLDKAALGGLIDLIGNIAIGDAAAKSKDLLGRVYEYFLGEFANAEGKKGGQFYTPKSIVRVIVEMIEPYKGRVYDPCCGSGGMFIMSEKFVESHQGNVDDISIYGQESNQTTWRLC
;
A
#
# COMPACT_ATOMS: atom_id res chain seq x y z
N MET A 1 17.17 29.58 17.32
CA MET A 1 16.94 28.16 17.70
C MET A 1 15.50 27.80 17.38
N ALA A 2 15.26 27.23 16.21
CA ALA A 2 13.93 26.80 15.78
C ALA A 2 13.66 25.43 16.41
N LYS A 3 12.62 25.32 17.24
CA LYS A 3 12.16 24.05 17.82
C LYS A 3 11.61 23.17 16.71
N ASN A 4 12.34 22.11 16.42
CA ASN A 4 11.90 21.03 15.53
C ASN A 4 10.73 20.28 16.21
N ASN A 5 9.51 20.67 15.90
CA ASN A 5 8.30 20.02 16.38
C ASN A 5 8.09 18.73 15.54
N LYS A 6 8.77 17.65 15.92
CA LYS A 6 8.45 16.32 15.41
C LYS A 6 7.06 15.98 15.92
N ALA A 7 6.05 16.07 15.05
CA ALA A 7 4.70 15.60 15.35
C ALA A 7 4.76 14.14 15.81
N LYS A 8 4.08 13.81 16.92
CA LYS A 8 3.95 12.44 17.42
C LYS A 8 3.25 11.58 16.35
N PRO A 9 3.61 10.30 16.18
CA PRO A 9 3.05 9.40 15.14
C PRO A 9 1.51 9.42 15.04
N GLU A 10 0.79 9.40 16.14
CA GLU A 10 -0.69 9.46 16.20
C GLU A 10 -1.33 10.72 15.59
N ASN A 11 -0.59 11.83 15.52
CA ASN A 11 -1.08 13.06 14.89
C ASN A 11 -0.94 13.05 13.37
N PHE A 12 -0.04 12.23 12.85
CA PHE A 12 0.25 12.20 11.42
C PHE A 12 -0.82 11.40 10.64
N GLU A 13 -1.12 10.17 11.05
CA GLU A 13 -2.15 9.33 10.40
C GLU A 13 -3.50 10.08 10.40
N LYS A 14 -3.84 10.70 11.51
CA LYS A 14 -5.05 11.53 11.64
C LYS A 14 -5.04 12.75 10.72
N SER A 15 -3.91 13.45 10.60
CA SER A 15 -3.77 14.60 9.70
C SER A 15 -3.91 14.20 8.24
N LEU A 16 -3.33 13.07 7.86
CA LEU A 16 -3.42 12.51 6.52
C LEU A 16 -4.87 12.08 6.22
N PHE A 17 -5.56 11.46 7.17
CA PHE A 17 -6.97 11.11 7.03
C PHE A 17 -7.85 12.34 6.82
N PHE A 18 -7.68 13.41 7.60
CA PHE A 18 -8.41 14.65 7.42
C PHE A 18 -8.12 15.35 6.08
N ALA A 19 -6.89 15.25 5.58
CA ALA A 19 -6.57 15.80 4.26
C ALA A 19 -7.21 14.98 3.14
N ALA A 20 -7.21 13.67 3.29
CA ALA A 20 -7.89 12.76 2.38
C ALA A 20 -9.41 12.98 2.41
N ASP A 21 -10.01 13.25 3.57
CA ASP A 21 -11.46 13.48 3.71
C ASP A 21 -11.97 14.70 2.92
N LYS A 22 -11.07 15.62 2.54
CA LYS A 22 -11.41 16.72 1.63
C LYS A 22 -11.82 16.25 0.24
N LEU A 23 -11.33 15.10 -0.22
CA LEU A 23 -11.73 14.48 -1.49
C LEU A 23 -13.16 13.95 -1.45
N ARG A 24 -13.69 13.66 -0.25
CA ARG A 24 -15.00 13.04 -0.05
C ARG A 24 -16.19 13.91 -0.48
N LYS A 25 -16.03 15.23 -0.62
CA LYS A 25 -17.13 16.17 -0.86
C LYS A 25 -17.99 15.86 -2.11
N ASN A 26 -17.41 15.22 -3.13
CA ASN A 26 -18.04 14.95 -4.42
C ASN A 26 -17.94 13.49 -4.87
N ILE A 27 -17.57 12.57 -3.97
CA ILE A 27 -17.25 11.18 -4.31
C ILE A 27 -17.95 10.27 -3.30
N ASP A 28 -18.49 9.14 -3.78
CA ASP A 28 -19.04 8.10 -2.92
C ASP A 28 -17.99 7.56 -1.94
N ALA A 29 -18.44 7.19 -0.73
CA ALA A 29 -17.53 6.73 0.33
C ALA A 29 -16.73 5.48 -0.06
N ALA A 30 -17.30 4.58 -0.86
CA ALA A 30 -16.61 3.40 -1.34
C ALA A 30 -15.54 3.75 -2.39
N GLU A 31 -15.83 4.69 -3.30
CA GLU A 31 -14.86 5.16 -4.30
C GLU A 31 -13.71 5.94 -3.67
N TYR A 32 -14.01 6.77 -2.68
CA TYR A 32 -13.01 7.55 -1.94
C TYR A 32 -11.94 6.66 -1.30
N LYS A 33 -12.33 5.54 -0.70
CA LYS A 33 -11.38 4.56 -0.14
C LYS A 33 -10.34 4.10 -1.18
N HIS A 34 -10.81 3.72 -2.37
CA HIS A 34 -9.94 3.22 -3.42
C HIS A 34 -8.93 4.25 -3.88
N ILE A 35 -9.35 5.51 -3.96
CA ILE A 35 -8.47 6.62 -4.33
C ILE A 35 -7.35 6.76 -3.31
N VAL A 36 -7.69 6.80 -2.03
CA VAL A 36 -6.71 7.04 -0.97
C VAL A 36 -5.79 5.84 -0.78
N LEU A 37 -6.36 4.63 -0.66
CA LEU A 37 -5.59 3.41 -0.45
C LEU A 37 -4.70 3.09 -1.65
N GLY A 38 -5.19 3.35 -2.88
CA GLY A 38 -4.40 3.20 -4.09
C GLY A 38 -3.17 4.12 -4.12
N LEU A 39 -3.29 5.37 -3.69
CA LEU A 39 -2.14 6.28 -3.58
C LEU A 39 -1.15 5.84 -2.51
N ILE A 40 -1.62 5.38 -1.36
CA ILE A 40 -0.76 4.86 -0.29
C ILE A 40 -0.01 3.62 -0.79
N PHE A 41 -0.69 2.71 -1.49
CA PHE A 41 -0.08 1.53 -2.08
C PHE A 41 0.96 1.91 -3.15
N LEU A 42 0.64 2.85 -4.04
CA LEU A 42 1.56 3.35 -5.06
C LEU A 42 2.84 3.94 -4.43
N LYS A 43 2.69 4.70 -3.35
CA LYS A 43 3.85 5.21 -2.60
C LYS A 43 4.68 4.08 -2.00
N TYR A 44 4.02 3.08 -1.40
CA TYR A 44 4.70 1.93 -0.80
C TYR A 44 5.54 1.15 -1.81
N ILE A 45 4.95 0.79 -2.97
CA ILE A 45 5.69 0.05 -4.00
C ILE A 45 6.80 0.89 -4.63
N SER A 46 6.57 2.21 -4.82
CA SER A 46 7.60 3.12 -5.32
C SER A 46 8.79 3.25 -4.35
N ASP A 47 8.54 3.34 -3.05
CA ASP A 47 9.62 3.41 -2.05
C ASP A 47 10.39 2.08 -1.96
N SER A 48 9.70 0.95 -2.06
CA SER A 48 10.33 -0.36 -2.09
C SER A 48 11.21 -0.55 -3.33
N PHE A 49 10.73 -0.07 -4.47
CA PHE A 49 11.49 -0.04 -5.72
C PHE A 49 12.74 0.84 -5.60
N GLU A 50 12.60 2.08 -5.14
CA GLU A 50 13.72 3.04 -5.03
C GLU A 50 14.81 2.56 -4.07
N GLU A 51 14.43 1.84 -3.00
CA GLU A 51 15.39 1.23 -2.09
C GLU A 51 16.26 0.19 -2.81
N LEU A 52 15.63 -0.73 -3.55
CA LEU A 52 16.35 -1.76 -4.30
C LEU A 52 17.10 -1.16 -5.48
N TYR A 53 16.49 -0.21 -6.20
CA TYR A 53 17.13 0.54 -7.28
C TYR A 53 18.46 1.16 -6.84
N SER A 54 18.48 1.77 -5.66
CA SER A 54 19.71 2.37 -5.11
C SER A 54 20.77 1.31 -4.82
N LYS A 55 20.39 0.15 -4.26
CA LYS A 55 21.31 -0.96 -3.99
C LYS A 55 21.91 -1.54 -5.27
N ILE A 56 21.08 -1.78 -6.29
CA ILE A 56 21.51 -2.28 -7.60
C ILE A 56 22.45 -1.27 -8.26
N LYS A 57 22.10 0.02 -8.21
CA LYS A 57 22.92 1.08 -8.79
C LYS A 57 24.28 1.24 -8.10
N GLU A 58 24.38 0.98 -6.80
CA GLU A 58 25.65 0.94 -6.08
C GLU A 58 26.52 -0.25 -6.51
N GLY A 59 25.94 -1.31 -7.05
CA GLY A 59 26.63 -2.45 -7.66
C GLY A 59 27.50 -3.24 -6.69
N ARG A 60 27.10 -3.33 -5.41
CA ARG A 60 27.87 -4.02 -4.36
C ARG A 60 27.31 -5.41 -4.06
N GLY A 61 28.19 -6.35 -3.75
CA GLY A 61 27.80 -7.71 -3.36
C GLY A 61 27.07 -8.43 -4.49
N ASP A 62 25.88 -8.96 -4.18
CA ASP A 62 25.07 -9.76 -5.10
C ASP A 62 24.57 -8.97 -6.33
N PHE A 63 24.65 -7.65 -6.29
CA PHE A 63 24.23 -6.75 -7.39
C PHE A 63 25.39 -6.31 -8.30
N THR A 64 26.56 -6.96 -8.22
CA THR A 64 27.69 -6.62 -9.08
C THR A 64 27.38 -6.92 -10.54
N GLY A 65 27.27 -5.87 -11.37
CA GLY A 65 26.94 -5.99 -12.80
C GLY A 65 25.45 -6.05 -13.12
N ALA A 66 24.57 -6.00 -12.12
CA ALA A 66 23.12 -5.95 -12.28
C ALA A 66 22.66 -4.64 -12.95
N ASN A 67 21.57 -4.71 -13.72
CA ASN A 67 20.99 -3.56 -14.40
C ASN A 67 19.79 -3.01 -13.62
N SER A 68 19.92 -1.80 -13.08
CA SER A 68 18.87 -1.15 -12.28
C SER A 68 17.56 -0.83 -13.02
N GLU A 69 17.52 -0.97 -14.35
CA GLU A 69 16.29 -0.81 -15.15
C GLU A 69 15.78 -2.15 -15.72
N ASP A 70 16.32 -3.30 -15.25
CA ASP A 70 15.86 -4.62 -15.63
C ASP A 70 14.78 -5.12 -14.63
N PRO A 71 13.53 -5.37 -15.08
CA PRO A 71 12.46 -5.87 -14.20
C PRO A 71 12.76 -7.20 -13.51
N ASP A 72 13.61 -8.05 -14.10
CA ASP A 72 13.90 -9.37 -13.55
C ASP A 72 14.73 -9.29 -12.27
N GLU A 73 15.58 -8.27 -12.11
CA GLU A 73 16.32 -8.00 -10.88
C GLU A 73 15.38 -7.74 -9.68
N TYR A 74 14.24 -7.09 -9.94
CA TYR A 74 13.23 -6.80 -8.92
C TYR A 74 12.35 -7.99 -8.60
N ARG A 75 12.01 -8.81 -9.60
CA ARG A 75 11.23 -10.04 -9.42
C ARG A 75 11.98 -11.04 -8.56
N ALA A 76 13.30 -11.16 -8.74
CA ALA A 76 14.14 -12.03 -7.92
C ALA A 76 14.10 -11.68 -6.43
N GLU A 77 13.91 -10.40 -6.11
CA GLU A 77 13.84 -9.86 -4.73
C GLU A 77 12.38 -9.68 -4.23
N ASN A 78 11.38 -10.20 -4.95
CA ASN A 78 9.95 -10.00 -4.66
C ASN A 78 9.55 -8.51 -4.53
N VAL A 79 10.16 -7.64 -5.33
CA VAL A 79 9.86 -6.22 -5.42
C VAL A 79 9.18 -5.93 -6.75
N PHE A 80 8.13 -5.13 -6.73
CA PHE A 80 7.46 -4.69 -7.96
C PHE A 80 8.34 -3.70 -8.73
N PHE A 81 8.51 -3.93 -10.03
CA PHE A 81 9.19 -2.99 -10.89
C PHE A 81 8.32 -1.75 -11.13
N VAL A 82 8.92 -0.56 -10.97
CA VAL A 82 8.22 0.71 -11.16
C VAL A 82 8.85 1.50 -12.30
N PRO A 83 8.17 1.60 -13.47
CA PRO A 83 8.63 2.42 -14.59
C PRO A 83 8.85 3.88 -14.20
N GLN A 84 9.75 4.57 -14.87
CA GLN A 84 10.15 5.95 -14.56
C GLN A 84 8.96 6.91 -14.44
N THR A 85 7.97 6.80 -15.32
CA THR A 85 6.75 7.64 -15.33
C THR A 85 5.77 7.30 -14.19
N ALA A 86 5.97 6.17 -13.51
CA ALA A 86 5.15 5.71 -12.41
C ALA A 86 5.83 5.89 -11.04
N ARG A 87 7.10 6.29 -11.00
CA ARG A 87 7.83 6.53 -9.74
C ARG A 87 7.20 7.68 -8.97
N TRP A 88 7.18 7.57 -7.66
CA TRP A 88 6.57 8.60 -6.82
C TRP A 88 7.17 9.99 -7.03
N SER A 89 8.49 10.08 -7.20
CA SER A 89 9.20 11.31 -7.49
C SER A 89 8.67 12.01 -8.75
N TYR A 90 8.37 11.25 -9.81
CA TYR A 90 7.76 11.79 -11.03
C TYR A 90 6.35 12.34 -10.76
N LEU A 91 5.47 11.55 -10.14
CA LEU A 91 4.11 11.95 -9.82
C LEU A 91 4.05 13.16 -8.87
N HIS A 92 4.90 13.15 -7.84
CA HIS A 92 5.01 14.25 -6.90
C HIS A 92 5.43 15.57 -7.58
N SER A 93 6.37 15.52 -8.53
CA SER A 93 6.77 16.70 -9.30
C SER A 93 5.62 17.30 -10.14
N ARG A 94 4.62 16.48 -10.48
CA ARG A 94 3.45 16.83 -11.30
C ARG A 94 2.17 17.05 -10.47
N ALA A 95 2.23 16.93 -9.15
CA ALA A 95 1.07 16.96 -8.26
C ALA A 95 0.17 18.20 -8.43
N LYS A 96 0.75 19.34 -8.86
CA LYS A 96 0.02 20.60 -9.07
C LYS A 96 -0.51 20.79 -10.50
N LEU A 97 -0.23 19.86 -11.41
CA LEU A 97 -0.70 19.96 -12.80
C LEU A 97 -2.17 19.49 -12.92
N PRO A 98 -2.95 20.10 -13.82
CA PRO A 98 -4.32 19.63 -14.08
C PRO A 98 -4.40 18.19 -14.58
N SER A 99 -3.30 17.67 -15.15
CA SER A 99 -3.18 16.29 -15.66
C SER A 99 -2.96 15.25 -14.58
N ILE A 100 -2.72 15.64 -13.32
CA ILE A 100 -2.30 14.72 -12.26
C ILE A 100 -3.17 13.46 -12.12
N GLY A 101 -4.49 13.58 -12.29
CA GLY A 101 -5.37 12.43 -12.25
C GLY A 101 -5.07 11.42 -13.37
N LYS A 102 -4.83 11.92 -14.59
CA LYS A 102 -4.43 11.08 -15.71
C LYS A 102 -3.02 10.50 -15.49
N ASP A 103 -2.10 11.30 -14.99
CA ASP A 103 -0.72 10.86 -14.71
C ASP A 103 -0.71 9.69 -13.70
N VAL A 104 -1.60 9.71 -12.70
CA VAL A 104 -1.74 8.59 -11.73
C VAL A 104 -2.36 7.36 -12.39
N ASP A 105 -3.43 7.50 -13.20
CA ASP A 105 -4.04 6.37 -13.91
C ASP A 105 -3.04 5.72 -14.88
N ASP A 106 -2.29 6.53 -15.64
CA ASP A 106 -1.24 6.06 -16.56
C ASP A 106 -0.10 5.34 -15.79
N ALA A 107 0.25 5.82 -14.59
CA ALA A 107 1.23 5.18 -13.71
C ALA A 107 0.76 3.80 -13.22
N MET A 108 -0.49 3.69 -12.76
CA MET A 108 -1.09 2.43 -12.35
C MET A 108 -1.09 1.41 -13.51
N GLU A 109 -1.44 1.86 -14.73
CA GLU A 109 -1.42 1.00 -15.92
C GLU A 109 0.00 0.54 -16.28
N ALA A 110 0.98 1.43 -16.21
CA ALA A 110 2.38 1.11 -16.48
C ALA A 110 2.93 0.09 -15.48
N ILE A 111 2.58 0.19 -14.20
CA ILE A 111 2.97 -0.78 -13.17
C ILE A 111 2.34 -2.14 -13.43
N GLU A 112 1.04 -2.21 -13.74
CA GLU A 112 0.36 -3.47 -14.05
C GLU A 112 0.95 -4.17 -15.28
N LYS A 113 1.39 -3.40 -16.27
CA LYS A 113 2.02 -3.93 -17.49
C LYS A 113 3.33 -4.67 -17.19
N GLU A 114 4.14 -4.11 -16.32
CA GLU A 114 5.44 -4.68 -15.94
C GLU A 114 5.32 -5.78 -14.87
N ASN A 115 4.20 -5.81 -14.13
CA ASN A 115 3.96 -6.75 -13.04
C ASN A 115 2.67 -7.55 -13.26
N PRO A 116 2.72 -8.71 -13.95
CA PRO A 116 1.53 -9.48 -14.31
C PRO A 116 0.64 -9.88 -13.13
N THR A 117 1.21 -10.06 -11.93
CA THR A 117 0.48 -10.38 -10.69
C THR A 117 -0.45 -9.25 -10.24
N LEU A 118 -0.18 -8.00 -10.64
CA LEU A 118 -1.02 -6.83 -10.33
C LEU A 118 -2.07 -6.53 -11.41
N LYS A 119 -2.15 -7.33 -12.48
CA LYS A 119 -3.02 -7.04 -13.62
C LYS A 119 -4.50 -6.92 -13.21
N GLY A 120 -5.10 -5.75 -13.45
CA GLY A 120 -6.51 -5.47 -13.16
C GLY A 120 -6.80 -5.18 -11.68
N ILE A 121 -5.79 -5.09 -10.83
CA ILE A 121 -5.92 -4.87 -9.39
C ILE A 121 -5.88 -3.38 -9.05
N LEU A 122 -4.98 -2.62 -9.69
CA LEU A 122 -4.76 -1.23 -9.35
C LEU A 122 -5.93 -0.33 -9.76
N PRO A 123 -6.36 0.62 -8.92
CA PRO A 123 -7.48 1.49 -9.25
C PRO A 123 -7.08 2.53 -10.32
N LYS A 124 -7.86 2.61 -11.41
CA LYS A 124 -7.71 3.61 -12.47
C LYS A 124 -8.93 4.52 -12.46
N VAL A 125 -9.00 5.39 -11.46
CA VAL A 125 -10.17 6.22 -11.16
C VAL A 125 -9.82 7.70 -10.92
N TYR A 126 -8.55 8.07 -11.14
CA TYR A 126 -8.03 9.39 -10.79
C TYR A 126 -8.26 10.45 -11.87
N ALA A 127 -8.44 10.06 -13.13
CA ALA A 127 -8.72 10.99 -14.23
C ALA A 127 -10.17 11.52 -14.25
N ARG A 128 -11.06 11.00 -13.39
CA ARG A 128 -12.50 11.34 -13.39
C ARG A 128 -12.73 12.83 -13.22
N PRO A 129 -13.74 13.42 -13.92
CA PRO A 129 -14.04 14.86 -13.85
C PRO A 129 -14.50 15.32 -12.46
N ASN A 130 -15.19 14.44 -11.71
CA ASN A 130 -15.71 14.74 -10.36
C ASN A 130 -14.64 14.70 -9.26
N LEU A 131 -13.42 14.27 -9.56
CA LEU A 131 -12.31 14.27 -8.61
C LEU A 131 -11.59 15.63 -8.64
N ASP A 132 -11.57 16.32 -7.51
CA ASP A 132 -10.86 17.59 -7.36
C ASP A 132 -9.33 17.37 -7.50
N LYS A 133 -8.75 17.89 -8.58
CA LYS A 133 -7.33 17.73 -8.91
C LYS A 133 -6.41 18.48 -7.93
N ALA A 134 -6.87 19.59 -7.37
CA ALA A 134 -6.09 20.34 -6.38
C ALA A 134 -6.04 19.56 -5.05
N ALA A 135 -7.16 18.97 -4.62
CA ALA A 135 -7.21 18.13 -3.44
C ALA A 135 -6.39 16.84 -3.64
N LEU A 136 -6.44 16.22 -4.82
CA LEU A 136 -5.61 15.06 -5.19
C LEU A 136 -4.11 15.40 -5.12
N GLY A 137 -3.70 16.52 -5.72
CA GLY A 137 -2.32 17.00 -5.65
C GLY A 137 -1.85 17.27 -4.22
N GLY A 138 -2.71 17.92 -3.41
CA GLY A 138 -2.43 18.13 -1.99
C GLY A 138 -2.28 16.83 -1.18
N LEU A 139 -3.03 15.78 -1.53
CA LEU A 139 -2.89 14.47 -0.92
C LEU A 139 -1.57 13.79 -1.34
N ILE A 140 -1.19 13.89 -2.61
CA ILE A 140 0.09 13.39 -3.11
C ILE A 140 1.26 14.08 -2.40
N ASP A 141 1.20 15.40 -2.23
CA ASP A 141 2.21 16.18 -1.49
C ASP A 141 2.32 15.70 -0.03
N LEU A 142 1.19 15.47 0.65
CA LEU A 142 1.17 14.99 2.02
C LEU A 142 1.74 13.57 2.16
N ILE A 143 1.33 12.65 1.29
CA ILE A 143 1.85 11.28 1.25
C ILE A 143 3.35 11.30 0.90
N GLY A 144 3.78 12.18 0.01
CA GLY A 144 5.19 12.37 -0.35
C GLY A 144 6.07 12.78 0.83
N ASN A 145 5.51 13.53 1.78
CA ASN A 145 6.19 13.94 3.01
C ASN A 145 6.22 12.84 4.10
N ILE A 146 5.62 11.66 3.86
CA ILE A 146 5.73 10.50 4.73
C ILE A 146 7.17 9.97 4.65
N ALA A 147 7.89 10.28 5.70
CA ALA A 147 9.21 9.80 6.05
C ALA A 147 10.28 9.77 4.96
N ILE A 148 10.94 10.83 4.84
CA ILE A 148 12.31 10.86 4.37
C ILE A 148 13.16 11.14 5.62
N GLY A 149 13.38 10.11 6.43
CA GLY A 149 14.23 10.15 7.62
C GLY A 149 14.79 8.77 7.90
N ASP A 150 16.05 8.59 7.58
CA ASP A 150 17.02 7.60 8.06
C ASP A 150 16.57 6.14 8.29
N ALA A 151 15.69 5.57 7.48
CA ALA A 151 15.63 4.13 7.20
C ALA A 151 14.38 3.80 6.38
N ALA A 152 14.56 3.28 5.21
CA ALA A 152 13.50 2.73 4.36
C ALA A 152 12.60 1.72 5.08
N ALA A 153 13.15 0.95 6.02
CA ALA A 153 12.38 0.05 6.89
C ALA A 153 11.36 0.80 7.78
N LYS A 154 11.68 2.01 8.28
CA LYS A 154 10.73 2.81 9.07
C LYS A 154 9.64 3.43 8.21
N SER A 155 9.92 3.73 6.94
CA SER A 155 8.90 4.27 6.02
C SER A 155 7.90 3.19 5.62
N LYS A 156 8.34 1.97 5.34
CA LYS A 156 7.48 0.82 5.05
C LYS A 156 6.55 0.50 6.23
N ASP A 157 7.09 0.46 7.46
CA ASP A 157 6.28 0.25 8.67
C ASP A 157 5.26 1.39 8.86
N LEU A 158 5.65 2.63 8.63
CA LEU A 158 4.76 3.78 8.74
C LEU A 158 3.64 3.74 7.70
N LEU A 159 3.94 3.43 6.44
CA LEU A 159 2.94 3.31 5.38
C LEU A 159 1.96 2.15 5.64
N GLY A 160 2.46 1.02 6.12
CA GLY A 160 1.62 -0.10 6.57
C GLY A 160 0.67 0.32 7.69
N ARG A 161 1.16 1.05 8.71
CA ARG A 161 0.34 1.60 9.79
C ARG A 161 -0.69 2.63 9.31
N VAL A 162 -0.30 3.50 8.39
CA VAL A 162 -1.23 4.46 7.75
C VAL A 162 -2.33 3.70 7.02
N TYR A 163 -1.98 2.68 6.26
CA TYR A 163 -2.93 1.84 5.55
C TYR A 163 -3.92 1.16 6.51
N GLU A 164 -3.42 0.51 7.59
CA GLU A 164 -4.25 -0.10 8.63
C GLU A 164 -5.16 0.94 9.32
N TYR A 165 -4.64 2.14 9.61
CA TYR A 165 -5.41 3.24 10.20
C TYR A 165 -6.57 3.67 9.31
N PHE A 166 -6.30 3.86 8.01
CA PHE A 166 -7.33 4.24 7.05
C PHE A 166 -8.40 3.16 6.90
N LEU A 167 -8.02 1.89 6.85
CA LEU A 167 -8.99 0.78 6.82
C LEU A 167 -9.89 0.82 8.06
N GLY A 168 -9.32 1.04 9.25
CA GLY A 168 -10.08 1.17 10.50
C GLY A 168 -11.05 2.35 10.50
N GLU A 169 -10.61 3.53 10.06
CA GLU A 169 -11.46 4.73 9.97
C GLU A 169 -12.58 4.56 8.93
N PHE A 170 -12.30 3.94 7.79
CA PHE A 170 -13.33 3.63 6.80
C PHE A 170 -14.36 2.63 7.32
N ALA A 171 -13.93 1.59 8.03
CA ALA A 171 -14.83 0.64 8.66
C ALA A 171 -15.75 1.32 9.70
N ASN A 172 -15.20 2.25 10.50
CA ASN A 172 -15.96 3.05 11.46
C ASN A 172 -16.97 3.99 10.77
N ALA A 173 -16.59 4.62 9.67
CA ALA A 173 -17.42 5.58 8.93
C ALA A 173 -18.58 4.92 8.18
N GLU A 174 -18.42 3.69 7.70
CA GLU A 174 -19.47 2.93 7.00
C GLU A 174 -20.56 2.42 7.93
N GLY A 175 -20.31 2.41 9.22
CA GLY A 175 -21.27 2.00 10.25
C GLY A 175 -21.75 0.56 10.09
N LYS A 176 -22.60 0.10 11.05
CA LYS A 176 -23.11 -1.28 11.14
C LYS A 176 -23.93 -1.77 9.92
N LYS A 177 -24.16 -0.95 8.90
CA LYS A 177 -24.95 -1.27 7.70
C LYS A 177 -24.10 -1.58 6.46
N GLY A 178 -22.79 -1.34 6.46
CA GLY A 178 -21.92 -1.47 5.29
C GLY A 178 -21.33 -2.87 5.05
N GLY A 179 -21.49 -3.81 5.93
CA GLY A 179 -21.16 -5.23 5.72
C GLY A 179 -19.67 -5.61 5.56
N GLN A 180 -18.76 -4.67 5.56
CA GLN A 180 -17.33 -4.94 5.45
C GLN A 180 -16.65 -4.65 6.80
N PHE A 181 -16.61 -5.66 7.66
CA PHE A 181 -15.95 -5.53 8.95
C PHE A 181 -14.46 -5.85 8.80
N TYR A 182 -13.61 -4.87 9.14
CA TYR A 182 -12.22 -5.15 9.44
C TYR A 182 -12.15 -5.91 10.77
N THR A 183 -11.64 -7.13 10.72
CA THR A 183 -11.43 -7.91 11.95
C THR A 183 -10.25 -7.31 12.73
N PRO A 184 -10.44 -6.87 13.98
CA PRO A 184 -9.36 -6.28 14.77
C PRO A 184 -8.16 -7.23 14.86
N LYS A 185 -6.95 -6.70 14.70
CA LYS A 185 -5.68 -7.45 14.71
C LYS A 185 -5.53 -8.34 15.96
N SER A 186 -6.06 -7.88 17.11
CA SER A 186 -6.05 -8.65 18.35
C SER A 186 -6.87 -9.95 18.26
N ILE A 187 -8.03 -9.90 17.57
CA ILE A 187 -8.88 -11.08 17.34
C ILE A 187 -8.21 -12.02 16.34
N VAL A 188 -7.71 -11.48 15.22
CA VAL A 188 -6.99 -12.27 14.20
C VAL A 188 -5.80 -12.99 14.83
N ARG A 189 -5.03 -12.28 15.64
CA ARG A 189 -3.89 -12.87 16.36
C ARG A 189 -4.28 -14.04 17.27
N VAL A 190 -5.34 -13.88 18.06
CA VAL A 190 -5.83 -14.96 18.92
C VAL A 190 -6.20 -16.20 18.11
N ILE A 191 -6.91 -16.01 16.99
CA ILE A 191 -7.32 -17.11 16.12
C ILE A 191 -6.09 -17.83 15.54
N VAL A 192 -5.13 -17.08 15.01
CA VAL A 192 -3.91 -17.64 14.41
C VAL A 192 -3.06 -18.38 15.45
N GLU A 193 -2.89 -17.81 16.65
CA GLU A 193 -2.18 -18.46 17.77
C GLU A 193 -2.87 -19.76 18.23
N MET A 194 -4.20 -19.87 18.07
CA MET A 194 -4.95 -21.10 18.38
C MET A 194 -4.85 -22.16 17.29
N ILE A 195 -4.72 -21.75 16.03
CA ILE A 195 -4.65 -22.65 14.86
C ILE A 195 -3.22 -23.19 14.66
N GLU A 196 -2.21 -22.38 15.04
CA GLU A 196 -0.78 -22.73 14.93
C GLU A 196 -0.38 -23.18 13.50
N PRO A 197 -0.47 -22.29 12.49
CA PRO A 197 -0.26 -22.63 11.08
C PRO A 197 1.24 -22.75 10.74
N TYR A 198 1.93 -23.77 11.26
CA TYR A 198 3.36 -23.97 10.99
C TYR A 198 3.68 -24.39 9.56
N LYS A 199 2.77 -25.16 8.93
CA LYS A 199 2.96 -25.68 7.56
C LYS A 199 1.64 -26.15 6.95
N GLY A 200 1.60 -26.21 5.61
CA GLY A 200 0.45 -26.72 4.87
C GLY A 200 -0.42 -25.63 4.30
N ARG A 201 -1.72 -25.89 4.14
CA ARG A 201 -2.65 -24.94 3.50
C ARG A 201 -3.41 -24.13 4.54
N VAL A 202 -3.31 -22.81 4.42
CA VAL A 202 -4.12 -21.84 5.17
C VAL A 202 -5.24 -21.36 4.24
N TYR A 203 -6.49 -21.70 4.60
CA TYR A 203 -7.66 -21.35 3.79
C TYR A 203 -8.66 -20.52 4.59
N ASP A 204 -9.04 -19.37 4.03
CA ASP A 204 -10.06 -18.50 4.57
C ASP A 204 -11.17 -18.27 3.51
N PRO A 205 -12.39 -18.79 3.71
CA PRO A 205 -13.50 -18.65 2.76
C PRO A 205 -14.12 -17.25 2.73
N CYS A 206 -13.72 -16.34 3.62
CA CYS A 206 -14.20 -14.97 3.69
C CYS A 206 -13.04 -14.03 4.13
N CYS A 207 -11.92 -14.12 3.39
CA CYS A 207 -10.64 -13.58 3.79
C CYS A 207 -10.59 -12.05 3.98
N GLY A 208 -11.59 -11.33 3.53
CA GLY A 208 -11.60 -9.89 3.64
C GLY A 208 -10.37 -9.28 2.95
N SER A 209 -9.66 -8.44 3.67
CA SER A 209 -8.39 -7.83 3.23
C SER A 209 -7.15 -8.68 3.54
N GLY A 210 -7.29 -9.97 3.83
CA GLY A 210 -6.16 -10.87 4.04
C GLY A 210 -5.52 -10.83 5.43
N GLY A 211 -6.19 -10.26 6.42
CA GLY A 211 -5.63 -10.11 7.75
C GLY A 211 -5.19 -11.42 8.41
N MET A 212 -5.94 -12.53 8.19
CA MET A 212 -5.58 -13.86 8.69
C MET A 212 -4.30 -14.38 8.04
N PHE A 213 -4.11 -14.13 6.75
CA PHE A 213 -2.94 -14.58 6.00
C PHE A 213 -1.66 -13.89 6.49
N ILE A 214 -1.69 -12.56 6.59
CA ILE A 214 -0.56 -11.77 7.10
C ILE A 214 -0.18 -12.21 8.52
N MET A 215 -1.16 -12.49 9.37
CA MET A 215 -0.87 -12.94 10.73
C MET A 215 -0.36 -14.39 10.77
N SER A 216 -0.77 -15.25 9.82
CA SER A 216 -0.23 -16.61 9.68
C SER A 216 1.23 -16.59 9.25
N GLU A 217 1.61 -15.75 8.29
CA GLU A 217 3.02 -15.54 7.92
C GLU A 217 3.85 -15.06 9.11
N LYS A 218 3.37 -14.02 9.81
CA LYS A 218 4.05 -13.49 11.01
C LYS A 218 4.16 -14.52 12.15
N PHE A 219 3.18 -15.42 12.26
CA PHE A 219 3.25 -16.53 13.21
C PHE A 219 4.41 -17.48 12.85
N VAL A 220 4.50 -17.90 11.60
CA VAL A 220 5.58 -18.76 11.12
C VAL A 220 6.95 -18.10 11.34
N GLU A 221 7.11 -16.83 10.94
CA GLU A 221 8.35 -16.07 11.14
C GLU A 221 8.75 -15.97 12.62
N SER A 222 7.78 -15.64 13.50
CA SER A 222 8.05 -15.47 14.93
C SER A 222 8.43 -16.78 15.64
N HIS A 223 8.06 -17.92 15.06
CA HIS A 223 8.41 -19.26 15.54
C HIS A 223 9.58 -19.91 14.79
N GLN A 224 10.39 -19.10 14.07
CA GLN A 224 11.56 -19.55 13.30
C GLN A 224 11.24 -20.58 12.21
N GLY A 225 10.00 -20.58 11.72
CA GLY A 225 9.57 -21.40 10.57
C GLY A 225 9.92 -20.74 9.24
N ASN A 226 9.76 -21.49 8.16
CA ASN A 226 9.89 -20.99 6.80
C ASN A 226 8.51 -20.61 6.27
N VAL A 227 8.33 -19.36 5.82
CA VAL A 227 7.06 -18.86 5.25
C VAL A 227 6.66 -19.68 4.01
N ASP A 228 7.60 -20.22 3.27
CA ASP A 228 7.36 -21.10 2.10
C ASP A 228 6.70 -22.44 2.47
N ASP A 229 6.69 -22.82 3.76
CA ASP A 229 6.01 -24.02 4.22
C ASP A 229 4.49 -23.90 4.30
N ILE A 230 3.95 -22.69 4.17
CA ILE A 230 2.50 -22.43 4.10
C ILE A 230 2.09 -22.00 2.70
N SER A 231 0.90 -22.43 2.28
CA SER A 231 0.25 -22.00 1.03
C SER A 231 -1.09 -21.35 1.36
N ILE A 232 -1.31 -20.16 0.86
CA ILE A 232 -2.46 -19.31 1.21
C ILE A 232 -3.54 -19.42 0.15
N TYR A 233 -4.78 -19.63 0.58
CA TYR A 233 -5.98 -19.70 -0.26
C TYR A 233 -7.10 -18.90 0.37
N GLY A 234 -7.70 -17.98 -0.39
CA GLY A 234 -8.77 -17.11 0.10
C GLY A 234 -9.94 -17.00 -0.86
N GLN A 235 -11.10 -16.68 -0.30
CA GLN A 235 -12.29 -16.25 -1.04
C GLN A 235 -12.81 -14.95 -0.45
N GLU A 236 -13.18 -14.02 -1.32
CA GLU A 236 -13.85 -12.77 -0.97
C GLU A 236 -14.90 -12.44 -2.03
N SER A 237 -16.13 -12.20 -1.60
CA SER A 237 -17.25 -11.90 -2.49
C SER A 237 -17.24 -10.46 -3.00
N ASN A 238 -16.68 -9.54 -2.21
CA ASN A 238 -16.57 -8.15 -2.58
C ASN A 238 -15.29 -7.90 -3.37
N GLN A 239 -15.45 -7.55 -4.65
CA GLN A 239 -14.33 -7.30 -5.57
C GLN A 239 -13.36 -6.23 -5.08
N THR A 240 -13.88 -5.24 -4.36
CA THR A 240 -13.13 -4.15 -3.75
C THR A 240 -12.23 -4.65 -2.64
N THR A 241 -12.80 -5.42 -1.72
CA THR A 241 -12.07 -6.00 -0.59
C THR A 241 -11.08 -7.07 -1.07
N TRP A 242 -11.47 -7.89 -2.08
CA TRP A 242 -10.58 -8.86 -2.71
C TRP A 242 -9.30 -8.23 -3.27
N ARG A 243 -9.39 -7.02 -3.84
CA ARG A 243 -8.21 -6.29 -4.34
C ARG A 243 -7.26 -5.81 -3.24
N LEU A 244 -7.70 -5.82 -1.99
CA LEU A 244 -6.87 -5.44 -0.83
C LEU A 244 -6.15 -6.64 -0.20
N CYS A 245 -6.58 -7.85 -0.52
CA CYS A 245 -5.98 -9.11 -0.12
C CYS A 245 -4.81 -9.49 -1.02
#